data_433ba006766d2411f3fdfc7278350d21
#
_entry.id   433ba006766d2411f3fdfc7278350d21
#
_cell.length_a   1.000
_cell.length_b   1.000
_cell.length_c   1.000
_cell.angle_alpha   90.00
_cell.angle_beta   90.00
_cell.angle_gamma   90.00
#
_symmetry.space_group_name_H-M   'P 1'
#
loop_
_entity.id
_entity.type
_entity.pdbx_description
1 polymer ?
#
loop_
_entity_poly.entity_id
_entity_poly.type
_entity_poly.pdbx_seq_one_letter_code
_entity_poly.pdbx_strand_id
1 'polypeptide(L)'
;AIMQLAKTLKVTPEELFDALAGSIMQDIENATGKRPSRNKLNGYKYEKRAQSAKGKAKGMAIKVKIKHFDYPCLYEVRFQYAAGINTMRYEAAPAGDGACELTYTEDFQGVGGNTSGTRGKLGLFFYERKLKSHANQTIDQIVKYIEGERRVKANPAFADDTAENASDVFH
;
A
#
# COMPACT_ATOMS: atom_id res chain seq x y z
N ALA A 1 8.21 -1.73 15.75
CA ALA A 1 7.19 -2.79 15.79
C ALA A 1 6.90 -3.31 14.40
N ILE A 2 6.96 -4.61 14.22
CA ILE A 2 6.71 -5.27 12.92
C ILE A 2 5.38 -6.01 12.99
N MET A 3 4.50 -5.72 12.03
CA MET A 3 3.25 -6.45 11.83
C MET A 3 3.37 -7.26 10.54
N GLN A 4 2.95 -8.52 10.57
CA GLN A 4 2.94 -9.39 9.40
C GLN A 4 1.58 -10.06 9.24
N LEU A 5 1.12 -10.14 8.00
CA LEU A 5 -0.17 -10.70 7.63
C LEU A 5 0.02 -11.56 6.37
N ALA A 6 -0.48 -12.79 6.42
CA ALA A 6 -0.49 -13.68 5.26
C ALA A 6 -1.93 -13.99 4.86
N LYS A 7 -2.26 -13.83 3.58
CA LYS A 7 -3.60 -14.08 3.03
C LYS A 7 -3.51 -14.75 1.66
N THR A 8 -4.42 -15.66 1.41
CA THR A 8 -4.66 -16.17 0.05
C THR A 8 -5.73 -15.30 -0.61
N LEU A 9 -5.41 -14.74 -1.77
CA LEU A 9 -6.28 -13.84 -2.51
C LEU A 9 -6.76 -14.51 -3.80
N LYS A 10 -8.01 -14.25 -4.19
CA LYS A 10 -8.59 -14.76 -5.45
C LYS A 10 -8.23 -13.87 -6.64
N VAL A 11 -6.99 -13.43 -6.70
CA VAL A 11 -6.41 -12.66 -7.79
C VAL A 11 -5.03 -13.22 -8.09
N THR A 12 -4.56 -13.09 -9.33
CA THR A 12 -3.21 -13.53 -9.68
C THR A 12 -2.17 -12.54 -9.16
N PRO A 13 -0.90 -12.96 -8.99
CA PRO A 13 0.17 -12.02 -8.66
C PRO A 13 0.27 -10.87 -9.67
N GLU A 14 0.07 -11.13 -10.95
CA GLU A 14 0.10 -10.14 -12.01
C GLU A 14 -1.02 -9.11 -11.83
N GLU A 15 -2.24 -9.56 -11.57
CA GLU A 15 -3.38 -8.66 -11.31
C GLU A 15 -3.13 -7.78 -10.08
N LEU A 16 -2.58 -8.35 -9.01
CA LEU A 16 -2.24 -7.60 -7.80
C LEU A 16 -1.19 -6.54 -8.09
N PHE A 17 -0.11 -6.91 -8.77
CA PHE A 17 1.00 -5.99 -9.05
C PHE A 17 0.67 -4.96 -10.14
N ASP A 18 -0.22 -5.27 -11.07
CA ASP A 18 -0.77 -4.28 -12.01
C ASP A 18 -1.56 -3.21 -11.25
N ALA A 19 -2.38 -3.60 -10.29
CA ALA A 19 -3.14 -2.68 -9.44
C ALA A 19 -2.20 -1.83 -8.57
N LEU A 20 -1.21 -2.44 -7.93
CA LEU A 20 -0.21 -1.73 -7.13
C LEU A 20 0.57 -0.72 -7.99
N ALA A 21 1.07 -1.15 -9.14
CA ALA A 21 1.82 -0.28 -10.05
C ALA A 21 0.99 0.91 -10.53
N GLY A 22 -0.25 0.67 -10.94
CA GLY A 22 -1.15 1.72 -11.38
C GLY A 22 -1.40 2.77 -10.30
N SER A 23 -1.59 2.32 -9.08
CA SER A 23 -1.81 3.18 -7.93
C SER A 23 -0.56 3.99 -7.57
N ILE A 24 0.61 3.36 -7.57
CA ILE A 24 1.89 4.04 -7.30
C ILE A 24 2.15 5.12 -8.35
N MET A 25 1.98 4.79 -9.64
CA MET A 25 2.16 5.74 -10.72
C MET A 25 1.21 6.93 -10.61
N GLN A 26 -0.05 6.68 -10.22
CA GLN A 26 -1.03 7.74 -10.00
C GLN A 26 -0.64 8.63 -8.81
N ASP A 27 -0.16 8.05 -7.71
CA ASP A 27 0.28 8.81 -6.54
C ASP A 27 1.48 9.72 -6.89
N ILE A 28 2.43 9.22 -7.65
CA ILE A 28 3.59 10.00 -8.12
C ILE A 28 3.12 11.14 -9.02
N GLU A 29 2.20 10.87 -9.96
CA GLU A 29 1.66 11.91 -10.84
C GLU A 29 0.92 12.99 -10.05
N ASN A 30 0.11 12.61 -9.07
CA ASN A 30 -0.59 13.56 -8.20
C ASN A 30 0.38 14.42 -7.39
N ALA A 31 1.49 13.83 -6.94
CA ALA A 31 2.48 14.53 -6.11
C ALA A 31 3.44 15.40 -6.90
N THR A 32 3.85 14.98 -8.10
CA THR A 32 4.95 15.57 -8.86
C THR A 32 4.55 16.15 -10.22
N GLY A 33 3.37 15.81 -10.72
CA GLY A 33 2.92 16.15 -12.07
C GLY A 33 3.50 15.27 -13.17
N LYS A 34 4.33 14.29 -12.83
CA LYS A 34 4.96 13.36 -13.78
C LYS A 34 4.57 11.94 -13.47
N ARG A 35 4.18 11.19 -14.51
CA ARG A 35 3.85 9.77 -14.38
C ARG A 35 4.99 8.91 -14.92
N PRO A 36 5.77 8.23 -14.06
CA PRO A 36 6.80 7.31 -14.55
C PRO A 36 6.17 6.05 -15.14
N SER A 37 6.92 5.35 -15.98
CA SER A 37 6.54 4.02 -16.43
C SER A 37 6.82 2.98 -15.35
N ARG A 38 6.14 1.83 -15.41
CA ARG A 38 6.28 0.76 -14.42
C ARG A 38 7.73 0.29 -14.23
N ASN A 39 8.51 0.22 -15.30
CA ASN A 39 9.90 -0.23 -15.25
C ASN A 39 10.85 0.75 -14.54
N LYS A 40 10.39 1.94 -14.21
CA LYS A 40 11.17 2.94 -13.46
C LYS A 40 10.82 2.99 -11.98
N LEU A 41 9.86 2.20 -11.53
CA LEU A 41 9.41 2.24 -10.14
C LEU A 41 10.46 1.71 -9.15
N ASN A 42 11.27 0.74 -9.55
CA ASN A 42 12.31 0.21 -8.68
C ASN A 42 13.35 1.29 -8.36
N GLY A 43 13.51 1.62 -7.08
CA GLY A 43 14.42 2.67 -6.62
C GLY A 43 13.89 4.09 -6.75
N TYR A 44 12.64 4.29 -7.17
CA TYR A 44 12.07 5.61 -7.39
C TYR A 44 11.87 6.37 -6.07
N LYS A 45 12.21 7.65 -6.07
CA LYS A 45 12.07 8.55 -4.91
C LYS A 45 11.19 9.73 -5.29
N TYR A 46 10.28 10.11 -4.38
CA TYR A 46 9.49 11.32 -4.55
C TYR A 46 9.03 11.85 -3.19
N GLU A 47 8.47 13.04 -3.20
CA GLU A 47 7.93 13.68 -2.00
C GLU A 47 6.47 14.03 -2.25
N LYS A 48 5.64 13.83 -1.24
CA LYS A 48 4.24 14.21 -1.28
C LYS A 48 3.81 14.88 0.01
N ARG A 49 2.60 15.45 0.00
CA ARG A 49 2.01 16.09 1.17
C ARG A 49 0.92 15.20 1.77
N ALA A 50 0.86 15.14 3.10
CA ALA A 50 -0.17 14.39 3.80
C ALA A 50 -1.53 15.08 3.59
N GLN A 51 -2.47 14.37 2.94
CA GLN A 51 -3.80 14.92 2.62
C GLN A 51 -4.89 14.46 3.57
N SER A 52 -4.79 13.24 4.08
CA SER A 52 -5.78 12.62 4.97
C SER A 52 -5.57 12.91 6.45
N ALA A 53 -4.44 13.52 6.83
CA ALA A 53 -4.15 13.87 8.21
C ALA A 53 -4.93 15.11 8.66
N LYS A 54 -5.25 15.17 9.96
CA LYS A 54 -5.95 16.29 10.58
C LYS A 54 -4.98 17.16 11.38
N GLY A 55 -5.31 18.44 11.55
CA GLY A 55 -4.54 19.36 12.38
C GLY A 55 -3.15 19.68 11.80
N LYS A 56 -2.14 19.70 12.67
CA LYS A 56 -0.76 20.07 12.30
C LYS A 56 -0.11 19.09 11.33
N ALA A 57 -0.60 17.85 11.26
CA ALA A 57 -0.06 16.84 10.34
C ALA A 57 -0.52 17.03 8.89
N LYS A 58 -1.62 17.78 8.66
CA LYS A 58 -2.15 18.06 7.32
C LYS A 58 -1.16 18.93 6.54
N GLY A 59 -0.80 18.50 5.33
CA GLY A 59 0.13 19.22 4.46
C GLY A 59 1.59 19.01 4.78
N MET A 60 1.95 18.19 5.79
CA MET A 60 3.34 17.88 6.08
C MET A 60 3.97 17.02 4.98
N ALA A 61 5.25 17.26 4.74
CA ALA A 61 6.01 16.54 3.72
C ALA A 61 6.21 15.07 4.12
N ILE A 62 6.02 14.17 3.16
CA ILE A 62 6.31 12.74 3.28
C ILE A 62 7.32 12.39 2.19
N LYS A 63 8.49 11.90 2.59
CA LYS A 63 9.49 11.40 1.63
C LYS A 63 9.23 9.92 1.38
N VAL A 64 9.06 9.58 0.10
CA VAL A 64 8.74 8.21 -0.32
C VAL A 64 9.91 7.65 -1.11
N LYS A 65 10.35 6.45 -0.74
CA LYS A 65 11.35 5.69 -1.48
C LYS A 65 10.83 4.28 -1.77
N ILE A 66 10.69 3.96 -3.04
CA ILE A 66 10.39 2.59 -3.47
C ILE A 66 11.71 1.83 -3.45
N LYS A 67 11.90 0.99 -2.44
CA LYS A 67 13.15 0.24 -2.25
C LYS A 67 13.28 -0.88 -3.26
N HIS A 68 12.17 -1.59 -3.50
CA HIS A 68 12.10 -2.69 -4.46
C HIS A 68 10.75 -2.68 -5.15
N PHE A 69 10.76 -2.85 -6.45
CA PHE A 69 9.58 -3.15 -7.25
C PHE A 69 9.97 -4.20 -8.29
N ASP A 70 9.79 -5.47 -7.93
CA ASP A 70 10.08 -6.63 -8.78
C ASP A 70 8.75 -7.27 -9.18
N TYR A 71 8.31 -6.99 -10.39
CA TYR A 71 7.03 -7.44 -10.92
C TYR A 71 7.07 -8.93 -11.26
N PRO A 72 6.10 -9.76 -10.87
CA PRO A 72 4.94 -9.47 -10.02
C PRO A 72 5.08 -10.02 -8.58
N CYS A 73 6.26 -9.96 -7.99
CA CYS A 73 6.61 -10.72 -6.78
C CYS A 73 6.84 -9.88 -5.54
N LEU A 74 7.45 -8.69 -5.67
CA LEU A 74 7.91 -7.93 -4.52
C LEU A 74 7.73 -6.44 -4.73
N TYR A 75 7.09 -5.78 -3.75
CA TYR A 75 7.04 -4.34 -3.61
C TYR A 75 7.39 -3.96 -2.18
N GLU A 76 8.43 -3.13 -2.01
CA GLU A 76 8.82 -2.60 -0.72
C GLU A 76 8.98 -1.08 -0.82
N VAL A 77 8.32 -0.34 0.06
CA VAL A 77 8.31 1.11 0.07
C VAL A 77 8.54 1.65 1.48
N ARG A 78 9.31 2.74 1.56
CA ARG A 78 9.59 3.45 2.80
C ARG A 78 8.99 4.84 2.75
N PHE A 79 8.20 5.17 3.77
CA PHE A 79 7.64 6.50 3.99
C PHE A 79 8.33 7.14 5.19
N GLN A 80 8.89 8.32 4.99
CA GLN A 80 9.51 9.09 6.06
C GLN A 80 8.64 10.30 6.40
N TYR A 81 8.11 10.29 7.61
CA TYR A 81 7.30 11.35 8.19
C TYR A 81 8.08 12.10 9.26
N ALA A 82 7.53 13.23 9.74
CA ALA A 82 8.07 13.89 10.93
C ALA A 82 8.05 13.00 12.17
N ALA A 83 7.00 12.14 12.28
CA ALA A 83 6.82 11.23 13.43
C ALA A 83 7.67 9.96 13.36
N GLY A 84 8.25 9.62 12.21
CA GLY A 84 9.05 8.41 12.07
C GLY A 84 9.07 7.85 10.66
N ILE A 85 9.47 6.58 10.55
CA ILE A 85 9.62 5.88 9.27
C ILE A 85 8.68 4.67 9.28
N ASN A 86 7.87 4.55 8.23
CA ASN A 86 7.01 3.38 7.99
C ASN A 86 7.49 2.65 6.74
N THR A 87 7.76 1.35 6.87
CA THR A 87 8.15 0.48 5.75
C THR A 87 7.04 -0.54 5.52
N MET A 88 6.58 -0.64 4.28
CA MET A 88 5.56 -1.59 3.86
C MET A 88 6.13 -2.53 2.80
N ARG A 89 5.82 -3.82 2.91
CA ARG A 89 6.32 -4.85 2.00
C ARG A 89 5.20 -5.78 1.57
N TYR A 90 5.06 -5.95 0.27
CA TYR A 90 4.13 -6.88 -0.37
C TYR A 90 4.94 -7.95 -1.09
N GLU A 91 4.74 -9.20 -0.71
CA GLU A 91 5.34 -10.36 -1.39
C GLU A 91 4.21 -11.24 -1.90
N ALA A 92 4.19 -11.55 -3.19
CA ALA A 92 3.17 -12.38 -3.80
C ALA A 92 3.79 -13.60 -4.48
N ALA A 93 3.14 -14.75 -4.28
CA ALA A 93 3.49 -16.00 -4.95
C ALA A 93 2.22 -16.65 -5.52
N PRO A 94 2.30 -17.37 -6.65
CA PRO A 94 1.15 -18.11 -7.17
C PRO A 94 0.64 -19.13 -6.15
N ALA A 95 -0.69 -19.27 -6.02
CA ALA A 95 -1.33 -20.19 -5.08
C ALA A 95 -2.46 -20.98 -5.77
N GLY A 96 -2.16 -21.58 -6.93
CA GLY A 96 -3.14 -22.25 -7.77
C GLY A 96 -3.71 -21.33 -8.84
N ASP A 97 -4.72 -21.83 -9.58
CA ASP A 97 -5.30 -21.09 -10.70
C ASP A 97 -6.05 -19.83 -10.22
N GLY A 98 -5.64 -18.67 -10.75
CA GLY A 98 -6.31 -17.41 -10.48
C GLY A 98 -6.16 -16.89 -9.06
N ALA A 99 -5.20 -17.42 -8.26
CA ALA A 99 -4.99 -17.05 -6.88
C ALA A 99 -3.53 -16.70 -6.61
N CYS A 100 -3.30 -15.93 -5.55
CA CYS A 100 -1.96 -15.69 -5.03
C CYS A 100 -1.95 -15.76 -3.52
N GLU A 101 -0.80 -16.11 -2.96
CA GLU A 101 -0.52 -15.95 -1.54
C GLU A 101 0.23 -14.65 -1.34
N LEU A 102 -0.38 -13.74 -0.58
CA LEU A 102 0.22 -12.45 -0.24
C LEU A 102 0.76 -12.48 1.17
N THR A 103 2.03 -12.13 1.33
CA THR A 103 2.62 -11.79 2.63
C THR A 103 2.82 -10.29 2.69
N TYR A 104 2.13 -9.64 3.62
CA TYR A 104 2.21 -8.21 3.85
C TYR A 104 2.93 -7.95 5.17
N THR A 105 3.93 -7.08 5.13
CA THR A 105 4.70 -6.69 6.32
C THR A 105 4.69 -5.17 6.45
N GLU A 106 4.50 -4.69 7.67
CA GLU A 106 4.56 -3.26 7.98
C GLU A 106 5.39 -3.05 9.24
N ASP A 107 6.38 -2.15 9.15
CA ASP A 107 7.27 -1.81 10.26
C ASP A 107 7.29 -0.30 10.44
N PHE A 108 6.86 0.16 11.63
CA PHE A 108 6.90 1.57 11.98
C PHE A 108 7.95 1.81 13.07
N GLN A 109 8.86 2.75 12.80
CA GLN A 109 9.88 3.20 13.73
C GLN A 109 9.66 4.68 14.03
N GLY A 110 9.12 4.97 15.22
CA GLY A 110 8.87 6.34 15.68
C GLY A 110 10.12 7.04 16.19
N VAL A 111 10.16 8.36 16.05
CA VAL A 111 11.21 9.20 16.62
C VAL A 111 10.90 9.42 18.12
N GLY A 112 11.82 8.98 19.01
CA GLY A 112 11.72 9.21 20.44
C GLY A 112 10.71 8.33 21.19
N GLY A 113 10.25 7.23 20.59
CA GLY A 113 9.32 6.31 21.23
C GLY A 113 10.01 5.39 22.23
N ASN A 114 9.95 5.73 23.52
CA ASN A 114 10.36 4.80 24.56
C ASN A 114 9.16 3.93 24.97
N THR A 115 9.11 2.71 24.46
CA THR A 115 8.02 1.76 24.72
C THR A 115 8.32 0.83 25.89
N SER A 116 9.26 1.22 26.75
CA SER A 116 9.60 0.42 27.94
C SER A 116 8.58 0.60 29.05
N GLY A 117 7.87 -0.47 29.38
CA GLY A 117 6.90 -0.53 30.49
C GLY A 117 5.61 -1.27 30.12
N THR A 118 4.78 -1.54 31.12
CA THR A 118 3.51 -2.28 30.96
C THR A 118 2.52 -1.56 30.04
N ARG A 119 2.50 -0.24 30.06
CA ARG A 119 1.71 0.60 29.14
C ARG A 119 2.20 0.49 27.71
N GLY A 120 3.52 0.38 27.50
CA GLY A 120 4.12 0.21 26.18
C GLY A 120 3.75 -1.11 25.52
N LYS A 121 3.72 -2.21 26.28
CA LYS A 121 3.34 -3.53 25.77
C LYS A 121 1.87 -3.61 25.36
N LEU A 122 0.98 -3.06 26.18
CA LEU A 122 -0.45 -2.98 25.87
C LEU A 122 -0.72 -2.07 24.68
N GLY A 123 -0.06 -0.91 24.63
CA GLY A 123 -0.15 0.03 23.51
C GLY A 123 0.32 -0.59 22.21
N LEU A 124 1.41 -1.37 22.24
CA LEU A 124 1.91 -2.10 21.07
C LEU A 124 0.92 -3.17 20.60
N PHE A 125 0.30 -3.91 21.54
CA PHE A 125 -0.69 -4.93 21.21
C PHE A 125 -1.90 -4.33 20.49
N PHE A 126 -2.47 -3.25 21.02
CA PHE A 126 -3.60 -2.55 20.37
C PHE A 126 -3.21 -1.92 19.05
N TYR A 127 -2.00 -1.37 18.97
CA TYR A 127 -1.46 -0.77 17.75
C TYR A 127 -1.31 -1.82 16.63
N GLU A 128 -0.71 -2.98 16.94
CA GLU A 128 -0.58 -4.08 15.97
C GLU A 128 -1.94 -4.58 15.48
N ARG A 129 -2.91 -4.72 16.38
CA ARG A 129 -4.27 -5.13 16.05
C ARG A 129 -4.95 -4.14 15.11
N LYS A 130 -4.76 -2.84 15.37
CA LYS A 130 -5.30 -1.77 14.53
C LYS A 130 -4.63 -1.77 13.15
N LEU A 131 -3.32 -1.98 13.09
CA LEU A 131 -2.59 -2.10 11.83
C LEU A 131 -3.06 -3.29 11.01
N LYS A 132 -3.26 -4.45 11.62
CA LYS A 132 -3.78 -5.64 10.95
C LYS A 132 -5.17 -5.40 10.38
N SER A 133 -6.05 -4.77 11.13
CA SER A 133 -7.39 -4.43 10.67
C SER A 133 -7.34 -3.50 9.46
N HIS A 134 -6.52 -2.45 9.54
CA HIS A 134 -6.34 -1.51 8.44
C HIS A 134 -5.74 -2.18 7.20
N ALA A 135 -4.73 -3.01 7.37
CA ALA A 135 -4.10 -3.77 6.28
C ALA A 135 -5.10 -4.71 5.61
N ASN A 136 -5.92 -5.43 6.39
CA ASN A 136 -6.98 -6.29 5.85
C ASN A 136 -7.98 -5.50 5.02
N GLN A 137 -8.43 -4.35 5.50
CA GLN A 137 -9.35 -3.48 4.75
C GLN A 137 -8.73 -2.99 3.45
N THR A 138 -7.48 -2.57 3.48
CA THR A 138 -6.76 -2.11 2.29
C THR A 138 -6.62 -3.23 1.25
N ILE A 139 -6.23 -4.42 1.68
CA ILE A 139 -6.10 -5.59 0.81
C ILE A 139 -7.46 -5.98 0.21
N ASP A 140 -8.53 -5.98 1.00
CA ASP A 140 -9.89 -6.28 0.52
C ASP A 140 -10.35 -5.24 -0.51
N GLN A 141 -10.01 -3.97 -0.34
CA GLN A 141 -10.31 -2.91 -1.32
C GLN A 141 -9.54 -3.11 -2.61
N ILE A 142 -8.28 -3.52 -2.55
CA ILE A 142 -7.48 -3.85 -3.73
C ILE A 142 -8.13 -4.99 -4.51
N VAL A 143 -8.54 -6.05 -3.82
CA VAL A 143 -9.21 -7.20 -4.44
C VAL A 143 -10.52 -6.78 -5.11
N LYS A 144 -11.33 -5.96 -4.45
CA LYS A 144 -12.58 -5.42 -5.02
C LYS A 144 -12.33 -4.57 -6.26
N TYR A 145 -11.27 -3.77 -6.23
CA TYR A 145 -10.86 -2.99 -7.40
C TYR A 145 -10.50 -3.89 -8.58
N ILE A 146 -9.74 -4.96 -8.35
CA ILE A 146 -9.34 -5.92 -9.38
C ILE A 146 -10.58 -6.64 -9.93
N GLU A 147 -11.52 -7.05 -9.08
CA GLU A 147 -12.78 -7.66 -9.50
C GLU A 147 -13.61 -6.70 -10.36
N GLY A 148 -13.61 -5.41 -10.01
CA GLY A 148 -14.23 -4.34 -10.82
C GLY A 148 -13.58 -4.21 -12.20
N GLU A 149 -12.26 -4.27 -12.27
CA GLU A 149 -11.51 -4.25 -13.53
C GLU A 149 -11.84 -5.44 -14.42
N ARG A 150 -12.00 -6.63 -13.84
CA ARG A 150 -12.42 -7.82 -14.57
C ARG A 150 -13.81 -7.63 -15.19
N ARG A 151 -14.75 -7.02 -14.46
CA ARG A 151 -16.09 -6.70 -14.95
C ARG A 151 -16.04 -5.69 -16.09
N VAL A 152 -15.17 -4.70 -16.03
CA VAL A 152 -14.96 -3.72 -17.11
C VAL A 152 -14.43 -4.40 -18.37
N LYS A 153 -13.49 -5.31 -18.24
CA LYS A 153 -12.97 -6.10 -19.38
C LYS A 153 -14.03 -6.99 -19.99
N ALA A 154 -14.94 -7.53 -19.17
CA ALA A 154 -16.06 -8.34 -19.63
C ALA A 154 -17.19 -7.49 -20.21
N ASN A 155 -17.41 -6.26 -19.67
CA ASN A 155 -18.47 -5.35 -20.12
C ASN A 155 -17.99 -3.89 -20.02
N PRO A 156 -17.57 -3.27 -21.16
CA PRO A 156 -17.04 -1.90 -21.20
C PRO A 156 -17.99 -0.82 -20.65
N ALA A 157 -19.30 -1.11 -20.50
CA ALA A 157 -20.26 -0.15 -19.93
C ALA A 157 -19.99 0.22 -18.46
N PHE A 158 -19.16 -0.54 -17.75
CA PHE A 158 -18.79 -0.26 -16.37
C PHE A 158 -17.45 0.49 -16.22
N ALA A 159 -16.85 0.96 -17.31
CA ALA A 159 -15.51 1.57 -17.29
C ALA A 159 -15.43 2.83 -16.42
N ASP A 160 -16.50 3.66 -16.38
CA ASP A 160 -16.51 4.93 -15.63
C ASP A 160 -16.55 4.73 -14.12
N ASP A 161 -17.22 3.69 -13.63
CA ASP A 161 -17.35 3.40 -12.19
C ASP A 161 -16.04 2.93 -11.55
N THR A 162 -15.16 2.27 -12.30
CA THR A 162 -13.89 1.77 -11.79
C THR A 162 -12.79 2.83 -11.68
N ALA A 163 -12.86 3.88 -12.49
CA ALA A 163 -11.88 4.97 -12.48
C ALA A 163 -11.95 5.82 -11.19
N GLU A 164 -13.15 6.05 -10.65
CA GLU A 164 -13.34 6.79 -9.40
C GLU A 164 -12.85 6.01 -8.18
N ASN A 165 -13.05 4.70 -8.16
CA ASN A 165 -12.70 3.87 -7.01
C ASN A 165 -11.18 3.61 -6.88
N ALA A 166 -10.42 3.73 -7.96
CA ALA A 166 -8.98 3.47 -7.95
C ALA A 166 -8.18 4.49 -7.15
N SER A 167 -8.61 5.75 -7.11
CA SER A 167 -7.91 6.81 -6.39
C SER A 167 -8.10 6.76 -4.88
N ASP A 168 -9.20 6.16 -4.39
CA ASP A 168 -9.54 6.12 -2.96
C ASP A 168 -8.88 4.95 -2.21
N VAL A 169 -8.49 3.88 -2.91
CA VAL A 169 -7.96 2.66 -2.30
C VAL A 169 -6.58 2.87 -1.66
N PHE A 170 -5.78 3.81 -2.15
CA PHE A 170 -4.38 3.99 -1.79
C PHE A 170 -4.07 5.32 -1.10
N HIS A 171 -5.09 6.09 -0.77
CA HIS A 171 -5.00 7.33 -0.03
C HIS A 171 -5.65 7.18 1.36
#